data_7d0a21e69d67007c286c8830a36d6372
#
_entry.id   7d0a21e69d67007c286c8830a36d6372
#
_cell.length_a   1.000
_cell.length_b   1.000
_cell.length_c   1.000
_cell.angle_alpha   90.00
_cell.angle_beta   90.00
_cell.angle_gamma   90.00
#
_symmetry.space_group_name_H-M   'P 1'
#
loop_
_entity.id
_entity.type
_entity.pdbx_description
1 polymer ?
#
loop_
_entity_poly.entity_id
_entity_poly.type
_entity_poly.pdbx_seq_one_letter_code
_entity_poly.pdbx_strand_id
1 'polypeptide(L)'
;ELELIAGEDINCYKYFTDLFNSKQDSEFDQYLYDQSRKTIHELSDLCKDNAWIKYFSEVYKSREQKGKDGWIDFESEISLIIQTFNSVSRDIQETIQKGGVGTVLSQRQLNVLALFLEKMDSSSGMATHVWKKEEIDFWKQKLLEDLNKLTRALEIYLSDYISNFMLGNGLPDIKNLPYLDKILSFNYTCTYQRIYGEHPFLEFDYVHGKADLRNDIQSTNMVLGIDEYLEGDARDKDLEFIEFKKFFQRIHKETGGLY
;
A
#
# COMPACT_ATOMS: atom_id res chain seq x y z
N GLU A 1 15.31 -1.37 12.51
CA GLU A 1 14.52 -0.66 11.47
C GLU A 1 14.53 -1.43 10.14
N LEU A 2 15.71 -1.89 9.65
CA LEU A 2 15.78 -2.77 8.46
C LEU A 2 15.02 -4.10 8.66
N GLU A 3 15.00 -4.65 9.87
CA GLU A 3 14.22 -5.84 10.22
C GLU A 3 12.71 -5.61 10.09
N LEU A 4 12.24 -4.39 10.34
CA LEU A 4 10.83 -4.01 10.14
C LEU A 4 10.45 -3.87 8.65
N ILE A 5 11.39 -3.42 7.81
CA ILE A 5 11.18 -3.23 6.37
C ILE A 5 11.21 -4.57 5.64
N ALA A 6 12.19 -5.43 5.97
CA ALA A 6 12.40 -6.70 5.31
C ALA A 6 11.45 -7.81 5.82
N GLY A 7 10.82 -7.62 6.99
CA GLY A 7 10.05 -8.67 7.63
C GLY A 7 10.90 -9.92 7.81
N GLU A 8 10.35 -11.08 7.44
CA GLU A 8 11.08 -12.34 7.42
C GLU A 8 11.77 -12.65 6.08
N ASP A 9 11.74 -11.74 5.10
CA ASP A 9 12.49 -11.90 3.87
C ASP A 9 13.98 -11.64 4.11
N ILE A 10 14.67 -12.70 4.51
CA ILE A 10 16.13 -12.71 4.76
C ILE A 10 16.90 -12.18 3.54
N ASN A 11 16.40 -12.39 2.33
CA ASN A 11 17.05 -11.92 1.09
C ASN A 11 16.93 -10.41 0.94
N CYS A 12 15.77 -9.83 1.25
CA CYS A 12 15.56 -8.40 1.26
C CYS A 12 16.42 -7.72 2.32
N TYR A 13 16.41 -8.24 3.55
CA TYR A 13 17.27 -7.76 4.64
C TYR A 13 18.75 -7.80 4.26
N LYS A 14 19.20 -8.95 3.70
CA LYS A 14 20.58 -9.13 3.25
C LYS A 14 20.95 -8.16 2.13
N TYR A 15 20.07 -7.99 1.14
CA TYR A 15 20.30 -7.04 0.04
C TYR A 15 20.59 -5.62 0.56
N PHE A 16 19.72 -5.08 1.41
CA PHE A 16 19.91 -3.74 1.97
C PHE A 16 21.10 -3.66 2.92
N THR A 17 21.41 -4.74 3.67
CA THR A 17 22.58 -4.79 4.55
C THR A 17 23.88 -4.85 3.76
N ASP A 18 23.93 -5.63 2.69
CA ASP A 18 25.11 -5.73 1.81
C ASP A 18 25.35 -4.38 1.10
N LEU A 19 24.30 -3.71 0.63
CA LEU A 19 24.39 -2.34 0.10
C LEU A 19 24.94 -1.35 1.13
N PHE A 20 24.48 -1.42 2.37
CA PHE A 20 24.92 -0.53 3.45
C PHE A 20 26.39 -0.78 3.85
N ASN A 21 26.85 -2.04 3.77
CA ASN A 21 28.19 -2.46 4.17
C ASN A 21 29.19 -2.53 3.00
N SER A 22 28.77 -2.19 1.75
CA SER A 22 29.65 -2.27 0.58
C SER A 22 30.88 -1.36 0.76
N LYS A 23 32.09 -1.89 0.46
CA LYS A 23 33.32 -1.13 0.49
C LYS A 23 33.39 -0.18 -0.70
N GLN A 24 33.92 1.01 -0.45
CA GLN A 24 34.05 2.09 -1.42
C GLN A 24 35.47 2.05 -2.00
N ASP A 25 35.65 1.36 -3.12
CA ASP A 25 36.95 1.25 -3.78
C ASP A 25 37.10 2.22 -4.98
N SER A 26 36.01 2.91 -5.40
CA SER A 26 36.04 3.90 -6.48
C SER A 26 35.04 5.06 -6.24
N GLU A 27 35.20 6.18 -7.00
CA GLU A 27 34.23 7.29 -6.95
C GLU A 27 32.80 6.84 -7.39
N PHE A 28 32.73 5.87 -8.28
CA PHE A 28 31.45 5.30 -8.70
C PHE A 28 30.80 4.46 -7.59
N ASP A 29 31.59 3.70 -6.85
CA ASP A 29 31.12 2.93 -5.69
C ASP A 29 30.67 3.87 -4.57
N GLN A 30 31.36 4.99 -4.37
CA GLN A 30 30.92 6.03 -3.44
C GLN A 30 29.55 6.60 -3.82
N TYR A 31 29.34 6.92 -5.09
CA TYR A 31 28.05 7.43 -5.58
C TYR A 31 26.91 6.44 -5.35
N LEU A 32 27.10 5.17 -5.69
CA LEU A 32 26.12 4.10 -5.48
C LEU A 32 25.83 3.91 -3.98
N TYR A 33 26.84 3.96 -3.15
CA TYR A 33 26.71 3.89 -1.70
C TYR A 33 25.87 5.03 -1.14
N ASP A 34 26.14 6.26 -1.56
CA ASP A 34 25.40 7.44 -1.11
C ASP A 34 23.94 7.39 -1.56
N GLN A 35 23.66 6.92 -2.78
CA GLN A 35 22.29 6.69 -3.26
C GLN A 35 21.57 5.61 -2.43
N SER A 36 22.23 4.48 -2.16
CA SER A 36 21.66 3.39 -1.37
C SER A 36 21.38 3.82 0.07
N ARG A 37 22.27 4.59 0.69
CA ARG A 37 22.02 5.16 2.02
C ARG A 37 20.83 6.09 2.03
N LYS A 38 20.69 6.96 1.02
CA LYS A 38 19.54 7.85 0.90
C LYS A 38 18.24 7.06 0.80
N THR A 39 18.21 6.01 -0.03
CA THR A 39 17.05 5.13 -0.19
C THR A 39 16.69 4.41 1.12
N ILE A 40 17.68 3.90 1.85
CA ILE A 40 17.45 3.24 3.15
C ILE A 40 16.90 4.22 4.20
N HIS A 41 17.43 5.44 4.26
CA HIS A 41 16.91 6.47 5.15
C HIS A 41 15.47 6.84 4.79
N GLU A 42 15.19 7.06 3.50
CA GLU A 42 13.82 7.31 3.01
C GLU A 42 12.87 6.17 3.42
N LEU A 43 13.24 4.91 3.17
CA LEU A 43 12.44 3.75 3.59
C LEU A 43 12.19 3.73 5.10
N SER A 44 13.21 3.99 5.91
CA SER A 44 13.09 4.04 7.36
C SER A 44 12.07 5.11 7.80
N ASP A 45 12.15 6.30 7.23
CA ASP A 45 11.23 7.40 7.53
C ASP A 45 9.79 7.10 7.08
N LEU A 46 9.61 6.48 5.91
CA LEU A 46 8.30 6.09 5.37
C LEU A 46 7.62 5.00 6.22
N CYS A 47 8.41 4.07 6.76
CA CYS A 47 7.91 2.94 7.55
C CYS A 47 7.73 3.30 9.02
N LYS A 48 8.42 4.33 9.52
CA LYS A 48 8.38 4.73 10.92
C LYS A 48 6.97 5.17 11.31
N ASP A 49 6.44 4.55 12.37
CA ASP A 49 5.10 4.83 12.91
C ASP A 49 3.95 4.75 11.89
N ASN A 50 4.14 4.07 10.77
CA ASN A 50 3.13 3.85 9.76
C ASN A 50 2.05 2.89 10.28
N ALA A 51 0.80 3.35 10.31
CA ALA A 51 -0.32 2.60 10.85
C ALA A 51 -0.62 1.32 10.04
N TRP A 52 -0.44 1.35 8.71
CA TRP A 52 -0.66 0.19 7.84
C TRP A 52 0.37 -0.90 8.08
N ILE A 53 1.65 -0.53 8.18
CA ILE A 53 2.72 -1.49 8.43
C ILE A 53 2.52 -2.17 9.79
N LYS A 54 2.14 -1.41 10.82
CA LYS A 54 1.83 -1.96 12.14
C LYS A 54 0.64 -2.93 12.07
N TYR A 55 -0.42 -2.55 11.38
CA TYR A 55 -1.59 -3.40 11.18
C TYR A 55 -1.24 -4.69 10.44
N PHE A 56 -0.57 -4.60 9.29
CA PHE A 56 -0.18 -5.78 8.51
C PHE A 56 0.75 -6.71 9.28
N SER A 57 1.67 -6.18 10.09
CA SER A 57 2.52 -6.99 10.97
C SER A 57 1.70 -7.83 11.96
N GLU A 58 0.65 -7.24 12.55
CA GLU A 58 -0.23 -7.98 13.48
C GLU A 58 -1.09 -9.01 12.74
N VAL A 59 -1.58 -8.69 11.54
CA VAL A 59 -2.31 -9.65 10.69
C VAL A 59 -1.40 -10.84 10.32
N TYR A 60 -0.16 -10.56 9.93
CA TYR A 60 0.83 -11.59 9.59
C TYR A 60 1.09 -12.53 10.78
N LYS A 61 1.48 -11.98 11.92
CA LYS A 61 1.70 -12.75 13.16
C LYS A 61 0.51 -13.61 13.54
N SER A 62 -0.71 -13.06 13.45
CA SER A 62 -1.95 -13.82 13.74
C SER A 62 -2.19 -14.95 12.76
N ARG A 63 -1.80 -14.82 11.49
CA ARG A 63 -1.92 -15.91 10.48
C ARG A 63 -0.89 -17.00 10.72
N GLU A 64 0.36 -16.63 10.97
CA GLU A 64 1.45 -17.53 11.26
C GLU A 64 1.13 -18.42 12.47
N GLN A 65 0.66 -17.83 13.58
CA GLN A 65 0.23 -18.58 14.76
C GLN A 65 -0.89 -19.59 14.49
N LYS A 66 -1.68 -19.39 13.44
CA LYS A 66 -2.75 -20.29 13.00
C LYS A 66 -2.28 -21.31 11.94
N GLY A 67 -0.98 -21.37 11.63
CA GLY A 67 -0.41 -22.25 10.62
C GLY A 67 -0.92 -21.97 9.19
N LYS A 68 -1.30 -20.72 8.91
CA LYS A 68 -1.69 -20.28 7.57
C LYS A 68 -0.49 -19.64 6.88
N ASP A 69 -0.44 -19.77 5.54
CA ASP A 69 0.57 -19.06 4.75
C ASP A 69 0.55 -17.55 5.05
N GLY A 70 1.73 -16.96 5.15
CA GLY A 70 1.91 -15.56 5.52
C GLY A 70 1.44 -14.54 4.46
N TRP A 71 0.84 -15.02 3.34
CA TRP A 71 0.34 -14.13 2.30
C TRP A 71 -0.81 -13.24 2.79
N ILE A 72 -0.67 -11.93 2.59
CA ILE A 72 -1.66 -10.92 2.96
C ILE A 72 -2.20 -10.28 1.68
N ASP A 73 -3.51 -10.26 1.54
CA ASP A 73 -4.20 -9.46 0.55
C ASP A 73 -4.34 -8.03 1.10
N PHE A 74 -3.41 -7.15 0.71
CA PHE A 74 -3.38 -5.76 1.16
C PHE A 74 -4.68 -5.02 0.85
N GLU A 75 -5.26 -5.24 -0.33
CA GLU A 75 -6.49 -4.55 -0.74
C GLU A 75 -7.67 -4.94 0.14
N SER A 76 -7.84 -6.22 0.40
CA SER A 76 -8.90 -6.72 1.28
C SER A 76 -8.73 -6.23 2.72
N GLU A 77 -7.50 -6.14 3.22
CA GLU A 77 -7.25 -5.65 4.58
C GLU A 77 -7.43 -4.12 4.68
N ILE A 78 -6.99 -3.35 3.68
CA ILE A 78 -7.26 -1.91 3.59
C ILE A 78 -8.78 -1.68 3.52
N SER A 79 -9.49 -2.45 2.68
CA SER A 79 -10.94 -2.35 2.55
C SER A 79 -11.66 -2.60 3.86
N LEU A 80 -11.24 -3.60 4.63
CA LEU A 80 -11.81 -3.90 5.94
C LEU A 80 -11.67 -2.72 6.91
N ILE A 81 -10.50 -2.09 6.98
CA ILE A 81 -10.27 -0.94 7.85
C ILE A 81 -11.16 0.23 7.43
N ILE A 82 -11.15 0.58 6.14
CA ILE A 82 -11.92 1.72 5.63
C ILE A 82 -13.43 1.51 5.82
N GLN A 83 -13.95 0.32 5.51
CA GLN A 83 -15.35 -0.01 5.76
C GLN A 83 -15.71 0.05 7.25
N THR A 84 -14.79 -0.34 8.13
CA THR A 84 -15.00 -0.26 9.58
C THR A 84 -15.13 1.18 10.04
N PHE A 85 -14.20 2.05 9.66
CA PHE A 85 -14.25 3.48 9.99
C PHE A 85 -15.46 4.17 9.36
N ASN A 86 -15.81 3.83 8.12
CA ASN A 86 -17.01 4.37 7.46
C ASN A 86 -18.29 3.95 8.20
N SER A 87 -18.38 2.70 8.64
CA SER A 87 -19.53 2.23 9.43
C SER A 87 -19.69 3.01 10.73
N VAL A 88 -18.58 3.23 11.44
CA VAL A 88 -18.57 4.04 12.69
C VAL A 88 -18.94 5.50 12.42
N SER A 89 -18.43 6.10 11.34
CA SER A 89 -18.75 7.47 10.97
C SER A 89 -20.25 7.64 10.67
N ARG A 90 -20.83 6.71 9.92
CA ARG A 90 -22.27 6.73 9.63
C ARG A 90 -23.14 6.58 10.88
N ASP A 91 -22.75 5.71 11.82
CA ASP A 91 -23.42 5.57 13.11
C ASP A 91 -23.44 6.86 13.92
N ILE A 92 -22.30 7.55 13.96
CA ILE A 92 -22.23 8.85 14.64
C ILE A 92 -23.21 9.84 14.01
N GLN A 93 -23.26 9.92 12.67
CA GLN A 93 -24.15 10.83 11.96
C GLN A 93 -25.65 10.46 12.17
N GLU A 94 -26.00 9.18 12.13
CA GLU A 94 -27.37 8.70 12.35
C GLU A 94 -27.82 8.92 13.80
N THR A 95 -26.93 8.70 14.77
CA THR A 95 -27.23 8.94 16.20
C THR A 95 -27.50 10.42 16.46
N ILE A 96 -26.72 11.31 15.86
CA ILE A 96 -26.91 12.76 15.98
C ILE A 96 -28.25 13.21 15.34
N GLN A 97 -28.60 12.62 14.17
CA GLN A 97 -29.78 13.06 13.39
C GLN A 97 -31.08 12.43 13.86
N LYS A 98 -31.08 11.17 14.29
CA LYS A 98 -32.30 10.35 14.47
C LYS A 98 -32.42 9.68 15.83
N GLY A 99 -31.41 9.78 16.72
CA GLY A 99 -31.40 9.04 17.98
C GLY A 99 -31.36 7.52 17.77
N GLY A 100 -30.62 7.06 16.75
CA GLY A 100 -30.62 5.68 16.28
C GLY A 100 -29.89 4.69 17.21
N VAL A 101 -30.11 3.42 16.98
CA VAL A 101 -29.35 2.32 17.59
C VAL A 101 -28.09 2.11 16.73
N GLY A 102 -26.90 2.07 17.35
CA GLY A 102 -25.63 1.94 16.66
C GLY A 102 -25.54 0.69 15.75
N THR A 103 -24.72 0.76 14.73
CA THR A 103 -24.47 -0.34 13.80
C THR A 103 -23.81 -1.52 14.52
N VAL A 104 -24.28 -2.73 14.26
CA VAL A 104 -23.67 -3.95 14.80
C VAL A 104 -22.41 -4.27 13.99
N LEU A 105 -21.25 -3.98 14.59
CA LEU A 105 -19.96 -4.34 14.00
C LEU A 105 -19.68 -5.85 14.16
N SER A 106 -19.10 -6.45 13.12
CA SER A 106 -18.59 -7.81 13.19
C SER A 106 -17.40 -7.91 14.16
N GLN A 107 -17.15 -9.13 14.69
CA GLN A 107 -15.98 -9.36 15.55
C GLN A 107 -14.66 -8.95 14.89
N ARG A 108 -14.55 -9.13 13.57
CA ARG A 108 -13.36 -8.72 12.81
C ARG A 108 -13.18 -7.20 12.80
N GLN A 109 -14.25 -6.45 12.62
CA GLN A 109 -14.25 -4.99 12.70
C GLN A 109 -13.91 -4.48 14.10
N LEU A 110 -14.45 -5.12 15.14
CA LEU A 110 -14.10 -4.79 16.53
C LEU A 110 -12.61 -5.01 16.81
N ASN A 111 -12.02 -6.08 16.28
CA ASN A 111 -10.59 -6.33 16.40
C ASN A 111 -9.75 -5.27 15.67
N VAL A 112 -10.20 -4.79 14.50
CA VAL A 112 -9.56 -3.66 13.80
C VAL A 112 -9.56 -2.42 14.69
N LEU A 113 -10.72 -2.02 15.20
CA LEU A 113 -10.84 -0.83 16.06
C LEU A 113 -9.97 -0.94 17.31
N ALA A 114 -9.83 -2.14 17.89
CA ALA A 114 -8.98 -2.38 19.03
C ALA A 114 -7.52 -1.96 18.79
N LEU A 115 -6.98 -2.30 17.63
CA LEU A 115 -5.60 -1.98 17.25
C LEU A 115 -5.36 -0.47 17.15
N PHE A 116 -6.39 0.30 16.83
CA PHE A 116 -6.33 1.76 16.74
C PHE A 116 -6.62 2.43 18.09
N LEU A 117 -7.47 1.82 18.93
CA LEU A 117 -7.80 2.32 20.28
C LEU A 117 -6.66 2.15 21.28
N GLU A 118 -5.84 1.12 21.19
CA GLU A 118 -4.69 0.93 22.10
C GLU A 118 -3.71 2.11 22.10
N LYS A 119 -3.80 2.98 21.09
CA LYS A 119 -3.06 4.25 21.05
C LYS A 119 -3.80 5.44 21.66
N MET A 120 -5.07 5.27 21.98
CA MET A 120 -5.92 6.26 22.62
C MET A 120 -6.17 5.75 24.02
N ASP A 121 -5.54 6.33 25.00
CA ASP A 121 -5.62 6.10 26.45
C ASP A 121 -6.46 4.89 26.92
N SER A 122 -5.80 3.85 27.37
CA SER A 122 -6.33 2.51 27.68
C SER A 122 -7.22 2.42 28.94
N SER A 123 -7.81 3.50 29.40
CA SER A 123 -8.61 3.53 30.62
C SER A 123 -10.08 3.11 30.45
N SER A 124 -10.59 3.04 29.23
CA SER A 124 -11.95 2.55 28.95
C SER A 124 -11.91 1.32 28.08
N GLY A 125 -12.48 0.21 28.55
CA GLY A 125 -12.57 -1.04 27.77
C GLY A 125 -13.33 -0.80 26.45
N MET A 126 -12.93 -1.51 25.38
CA MET A 126 -13.43 -1.38 24.02
C MET A 126 -14.96 -1.39 23.87
N ALA A 127 -15.65 -2.10 24.75
CA ALA A 127 -17.12 -2.24 24.72
C ALA A 127 -17.86 -0.95 25.11
N THR A 128 -17.16 0.04 25.63
CA THR A 128 -17.75 1.30 26.15
C THR A 128 -17.24 2.55 25.43
N HIS A 129 -16.31 2.41 24.46
CA HIS A 129 -15.78 3.56 23.74
C HIS A 129 -16.82 4.12 22.78
N VAL A 130 -17.18 5.37 22.96
CA VAL A 130 -18.06 6.13 22.07
C VAL A 130 -17.20 6.97 21.16
N TRP A 131 -17.12 6.58 19.90
CA TRP A 131 -16.37 7.31 18.89
C TRP A 131 -16.93 8.72 18.67
N LYS A 132 -16.05 9.68 18.52
CA LYS A 132 -16.39 11.04 18.14
C LYS A 132 -15.99 11.32 16.70
N LYS A 133 -16.65 12.29 16.06
CA LYS A 133 -16.36 12.65 14.67
C LYS A 133 -14.90 13.09 14.51
N GLU A 134 -14.37 13.85 15.45
CA GLU A 134 -12.99 14.34 15.45
C GLU A 134 -11.96 13.19 15.49
N GLU A 135 -12.27 12.09 16.16
CA GLU A 135 -11.42 10.89 16.20
C GLU A 135 -11.41 10.17 14.85
N ILE A 136 -12.57 10.09 14.20
CA ILE A 136 -12.68 9.50 12.86
C ILE A 136 -11.91 10.36 11.85
N ASP A 137 -12.06 11.68 11.89
CA ASP A 137 -11.38 12.62 11.00
C ASP A 137 -9.86 12.54 11.20
N PHE A 138 -9.39 12.44 12.44
CA PHE A 138 -7.98 12.25 12.76
C PHE A 138 -7.45 10.93 12.15
N TRP A 139 -8.15 9.81 12.36
CA TRP A 139 -7.71 8.54 11.81
C TRP A 139 -7.80 8.49 10.30
N LYS A 140 -8.82 9.09 9.70
CA LYS A 140 -8.91 9.22 8.24
C LYS A 140 -7.69 9.91 7.68
N GLN A 141 -7.32 11.08 8.23
CA GLN A 141 -6.16 11.84 7.79
C GLN A 141 -4.86 11.04 7.99
N LYS A 142 -4.67 10.45 9.16
CA LYS A 142 -3.49 9.64 9.50
C LYS A 142 -3.35 8.43 8.57
N LEU A 143 -4.45 7.71 8.32
CA LEU A 143 -4.45 6.55 7.42
C LEU A 143 -4.14 6.95 5.98
N LEU A 144 -4.64 8.09 5.50
CA LEU A 144 -4.36 8.58 4.16
C LEU A 144 -2.88 8.97 3.99
N GLU A 145 -2.34 9.72 4.94
CA GLU A 145 -0.92 10.09 4.94
C GLU A 145 -0.02 8.84 4.98
N ASP A 146 -0.34 7.89 5.85
CA ASP A 146 0.42 6.64 5.98
C ASP A 146 0.25 5.73 4.76
N LEU A 147 -0.89 5.76 4.05
CA LEU A 147 -1.08 5.03 2.79
C LEU A 147 -0.17 5.60 1.68
N ASN A 148 -0.04 6.91 1.59
CA ASN A 148 0.88 7.55 0.65
C ASN A 148 2.34 7.18 0.96
N LYS A 149 2.73 7.16 2.24
CA LYS A 149 4.05 6.67 2.67
C LYS A 149 4.26 5.20 2.33
N LEU A 150 3.26 4.35 2.59
CA LEU A 150 3.31 2.93 2.26
C LEU A 150 3.42 2.71 0.74
N THR A 151 2.68 3.48 -0.05
CA THR A 151 2.76 3.42 -1.52
C THR A 151 4.16 3.77 -2.01
N ARG A 152 4.78 4.82 -1.44
CA ARG A 152 6.16 5.19 -1.77
C ARG A 152 7.17 4.13 -1.32
N ALA A 153 7.01 3.55 -0.13
CA ALA A 153 7.86 2.47 0.35
C ALA A 153 7.77 1.23 -0.56
N LEU A 154 6.55 0.87 -1.01
CA LEU A 154 6.33 -0.19 -1.99
C LEU A 154 6.98 0.13 -3.34
N GLU A 155 6.90 1.37 -3.81
CA GLU A 155 7.54 1.83 -5.04
C GLU A 155 9.06 1.63 -4.99
N ILE A 156 9.70 2.03 -3.89
CA ILE A 156 11.13 1.82 -3.66
C ILE A 156 11.46 0.32 -3.64
N TYR A 157 10.70 -0.48 -2.90
CA TYR A 157 10.88 -1.93 -2.84
C TYR A 157 10.81 -2.58 -4.23
N LEU A 158 9.83 -2.21 -5.03
CA LEU A 158 9.65 -2.75 -6.38
C LEU A 158 10.73 -2.27 -7.36
N SER A 159 11.13 -1.01 -7.28
CA SER A 159 12.08 -0.42 -8.21
C SER A 159 13.52 -0.76 -7.90
N ASP A 160 13.90 -0.83 -6.62
CA ASP A 160 15.27 -1.11 -6.21
C ASP A 160 15.47 -2.61 -5.96
N TYR A 161 14.76 -3.21 -4.99
CA TYR A 161 14.99 -4.59 -4.63
C TYR A 161 14.46 -5.58 -5.69
N ILE A 162 13.18 -5.54 -6.05
CA ILE A 162 12.58 -6.49 -7.00
C ILE A 162 13.18 -6.35 -8.41
N SER A 163 13.51 -5.14 -8.82
CA SER A 163 14.12 -4.90 -10.12
C SER A 163 15.52 -5.50 -10.27
N ASN A 164 16.22 -5.79 -9.17
CA ASN A 164 17.53 -6.44 -9.20
C ASN A 164 17.47 -7.98 -9.25
N PHE A 165 16.28 -8.58 -9.10
CA PHE A 165 16.16 -10.03 -9.28
C PHE A 165 16.37 -10.43 -10.74
N MET A 166 17.06 -11.54 -10.93
CA MET A 166 17.16 -12.18 -12.23
C MET A 166 15.79 -12.75 -12.63
N LEU A 167 15.24 -12.24 -13.71
CA LEU A 167 14.01 -12.76 -14.29
C LEU A 167 14.32 -14.05 -15.06
N GLY A 168 13.42 -15.02 -14.96
CA GLY A 168 13.50 -16.25 -15.74
C GLY A 168 13.35 -16.02 -17.25
N ASN A 169 13.52 -17.07 -18.02
CA ASN A 169 13.28 -17.04 -19.47
C ASN A 169 11.80 -16.76 -19.77
N GLY A 170 11.55 -15.85 -20.71
CA GLY A 170 10.19 -15.55 -21.15
C GLY A 170 9.49 -16.78 -21.76
N LEU A 171 8.18 -16.80 -21.69
CA LEU A 171 7.35 -17.85 -22.28
C LEU A 171 7.41 -17.80 -23.81
N PRO A 172 7.64 -18.97 -24.49
CA PRO A 172 7.71 -19.00 -25.95
C PRO A 172 6.47 -18.43 -26.64
N ASP A 173 5.28 -18.72 -26.10
CA ASP A 173 4.02 -18.28 -26.67
C ASP A 173 3.89 -16.76 -26.67
N ILE A 174 4.40 -16.08 -25.64
CA ILE A 174 4.42 -14.61 -25.59
C ILE A 174 5.47 -14.05 -26.54
N LYS A 175 6.65 -14.69 -26.65
CA LYS A 175 7.70 -14.27 -27.59
C LYS A 175 7.25 -14.34 -29.06
N ASN A 176 6.37 -15.27 -29.35
CA ASN A 176 5.86 -15.52 -30.72
C ASN A 176 4.56 -14.79 -31.04
N LEU A 177 4.08 -13.92 -30.13
CA LEU A 177 2.91 -13.08 -30.40
C LEU A 177 3.19 -12.20 -31.62
N PRO A 178 2.23 -12.09 -32.58
CA PRO A 178 2.35 -11.14 -33.66
C PRO A 178 2.36 -9.71 -33.10
N TYR A 179 2.73 -8.76 -33.96
CA TYR A 179 2.89 -7.34 -33.61
C TYR A 179 1.87 -6.85 -32.58
N LEU A 180 2.40 -6.38 -31.45
CA LEU A 180 1.63 -5.73 -30.40
C LEU A 180 1.84 -4.22 -30.52
N ASP A 181 0.76 -3.48 -30.58
CA ASP A 181 0.79 -2.01 -30.58
C ASP A 181 0.80 -1.45 -29.16
N LYS A 182 0.09 -2.14 -28.25
CA LYS A 182 -0.07 -1.68 -26.86
C LYS A 182 -0.15 -2.85 -25.87
N ILE A 183 0.44 -2.63 -24.69
CA ILE A 183 0.32 -3.53 -23.53
C ILE A 183 -0.34 -2.76 -22.38
N LEU A 184 -1.42 -3.33 -21.86
CA LEU A 184 -2.06 -2.89 -20.64
C LEU A 184 -1.50 -3.72 -19.47
N SER A 185 -0.78 -3.07 -18.56
CA SER A 185 -0.15 -3.73 -17.42
C SER A 185 -0.90 -3.41 -16.13
N PHE A 186 -1.29 -4.46 -15.40
CA PHE A 186 -1.81 -4.36 -14.04
C PHE A 186 -0.72 -4.42 -12.97
N ASN A 187 0.53 -4.71 -13.38
CA ASN A 187 1.67 -4.73 -12.49
C ASN A 187 2.33 -3.35 -12.44
N TYR A 188 2.87 -3.01 -11.29
CA TYR A 188 3.65 -1.78 -11.09
C TYR A 188 5.05 -1.82 -11.72
N THR A 189 5.53 -3.02 -12.09
CA THR A 189 6.89 -3.23 -12.58
C THR A 189 6.94 -3.42 -14.10
N CYS A 190 8.07 -3.06 -14.72
CA CYS A 190 8.31 -3.23 -16.16
C CYS A 190 8.71 -4.68 -16.53
N THR A 191 8.13 -5.68 -15.88
CA THR A 191 8.49 -7.10 -16.03
C THR A 191 8.44 -7.57 -17.49
N TYR A 192 7.42 -7.15 -18.25
CA TYR A 192 7.33 -7.51 -19.67
C TYR A 192 8.53 -6.99 -20.47
N GLN A 193 8.86 -5.71 -20.33
CA GLN A 193 9.99 -5.10 -21.03
C GLN A 193 11.32 -5.79 -20.69
N ARG A 194 11.50 -6.16 -19.44
CA ARG A 194 12.72 -6.83 -18.96
C ARG A 194 12.86 -8.26 -19.49
N ILE A 195 11.76 -8.98 -19.71
CA ILE A 195 11.78 -10.38 -20.17
C ILE A 195 11.80 -10.45 -21.69
N TYR A 196 11.01 -9.60 -22.36
CA TYR A 196 10.75 -9.71 -23.81
C TYR A 196 11.45 -8.62 -24.62
N GLY A 197 12.08 -7.66 -23.97
CA GLY A 197 12.78 -6.55 -24.59
C GLY A 197 11.90 -5.33 -24.86
N GLU A 198 12.55 -4.23 -25.21
CA GLU A 198 11.89 -3.00 -25.62
C GLU A 198 11.62 -3.04 -27.13
N HIS A 199 10.39 -2.77 -27.50
CA HIS A 199 9.99 -2.53 -28.89
C HIS A 199 9.72 -1.04 -29.09
N PRO A 200 10.37 -0.36 -30.06
CA PRO A 200 10.29 1.09 -30.21
C PRO A 200 8.90 1.63 -30.52
N PHE A 201 7.98 0.77 -30.97
CA PHE A 201 6.60 1.14 -31.30
C PHE A 201 5.57 0.55 -30.33
N LEU A 202 5.99 -0.12 -29.26
CA LEU A 202 5.11 -0.74 -28.29
C LEU A 202 4.81 0.22 -27.16
N GLU A 203 3.55 0.64 -27.07
CA GLU A 203 3.07 1.49 -25.97
C GLU A 203 2.77 0.66 -24.74
N PHE A 204 3.07 1.22 -23.57
CA PHE A 204 2.75 0.62 -22.27
C PHE A 204 1.82 1.54 -21.50
N ASP A 205 0.70 0.99 -21.04
CA ASP A 205 -0.21 1.64 -20.12
C ASP A 205 -0.23 0.85 -18.80
N TYR A 206 0.13 1.50 -17.70
CA TYR A 206 0.15 0.92 -16.38
C TYR A 206 -1.10 1.35 -15.61
N VAL A 207 -2.10 0.46 -15.55
CA VAL A 207 -3.44 0.74 -14.98
C VAL A 207 -3.36 1.29 -13.55
N HIS A 208 -2.40 0.81 -12.78
CA HIS A 208 -2.20 1.21 -11.38
C HIS A 208 -0.93 2.06 -11.16
N GLY A 209 -0.39 2.62 -12.24
CA GLY A 209 0.87 3.36 -12.19
C GLY A 209 2.09 2.43 -12.29
N LYS A 210 3.26 3.04 -12.43
CA LYS A 210 4.55 2.37 -12.60
C LYS A 210 5.51 2.80 -11.50
N ALA A 211 6.19 1.82 -10.90
CA ALA A 211 7.22 2.09 -9.91
C ALA A 211 8.45 2.76 -10.53
N ASP A 212 8.88 3.89 -9.96
CA ASP A 212 10.06 4.64 -10.39
C ASP A 212 10.80 5.23 -9.18
N LEU A 213 12.08 4.91 -9.00
CA LEU A 213 12.91 5.44 -7.91
C LEU A 213 13.07 6.96 -7.93
N ARG A 214 12.90 7.59 -9.09
CA ARG A 214 13.03 9.05 -9.24
C ARG A 214 11.86 9.82 -8.64
N ASN A 215 10.76 9.15 -8.34
CA ASN A 215 9.61 9.74 -7.68
C ASN A 215 9.89 10.04 -6.19
N ASP A 216 9.03 10.84 -5.62
CA ASP A 216 8.85 11.04 -4.18
C ASP A 216 7.38 10.77 -3.78
N ILE A 217 7.01 11.06 -2.53
CA ILE A 217 5.64 10.85 -2.04
C ILE A 217 4.61 11.65 -2.87
N GLN A 218 4.98 12.82 -3.40
CA GLN A 218 4.07 13.70 -4.12
C GLN A 218 3.96 13.35 -5.61
N SER A 219 5.03 12.82 -6.19
CA SER A 219 5.12 12.54 -7.63
C SER A 219 4.85 11.07 -7.99
N THR A 220 4.75 10.17 -7.01
CA THR A 220 4.40 8.76 -7.28
C THR A 220 3.04 8.64 -7.95
N ASN A 221 3.00 7.98 -9.11
CA ASN A 221 1.76 7.69 -9.83
C ASN A 221 1.18 6.31 -9.48
N MET A 222 1.81 5.56 -8.57
CA MET A 222 1.28 4.28 -8.12
C MET A 222 0.00 4.46 -7.32
N VAL A 223 -0.96 3.59 -7.58
CA VAL A 223 -2.28 3.56 -6.95
C VAL A 223 -2.36 2.36 -6.03
N LEU A 224 -2.42 2.61 -4.72
CA LEU A 224 -2.67 1.60 -3.70
C LEU A 224 -3.94 1.97 -2.93
N GLY A 225 -5.00 1.21 -3.13
CA GLY A 225 -6.30 1.54 -2.56
C GLY A 225 -7.29 0.40 -2.69
N ILE A 226 -8.53 0.73 -2.56
CA ILE A 226 -9.65 -0.21 -2.56
C ILE A 226 -10.59 0.02 -3.75
N ASP A 227 -11.32 -1.02 -4.11
CA ASP A 227 -12.41 -0.92 -5.07
C ASP A 227 -13.65 -0.28 -4.41
N GLU A 228 -14.67 0.02 -5.22
CA GLU A 228 -15.94 0.50 -4.71
C GLU A 228 -16.63 -0.59 -3.87
N TYR A 229 -17.04 -0.24 -2.65
CA TYR A 229 -17.72 -1.15 -1.73
C TYR A 229 -19.12 -0.68 -1.34
N LEU A 230 -19.50 0.53 -1.74
CA LEU A 230 -20.83 1.06 -1.50
C LEU A 230 -21.76 0.72 -2.65
N GLU A 231 -23.03 0.50 -2.34
CA GLU A 231 -24.07 0.15 -3.30
C GLU A 231 -25.17 1.21 -3.35
N GLY A 232 -25.88 1.29 -4.48
CA GLY A 232 -27.03 2.16 -4.68
C GLY A 232 -26.70 3.62 -4.40
N ASP A 233 -27.63 4.32 -3.77
CA ASP A 233 -27.52 5.75 -3.43
C ASP A 233 -26.31 6.12 -2.55
N ALA A 234 -25.84 5.18 -1.72
CA ALA A 234 -24.67 5.41 -0.88
C ALA A 234 -23.40 5.57 -1.71
N ARG A 235 -23.28 4.85 -2.83
CA ARG A 235 -22.16 4.95 -3.76
C ARG A 235 -21.97 6.38 -4.28
N ASP A 236 -23.06 7.05 -4.59
CA ASP A 236 -23.04 8.36 -5.24
C ASP A 236 -23.01 9.51 -4.23
N LYS A 237 -23.39 9.27 -2.98
CA LYS A 237 -23.57 10.30 -1.96
C LYS A 237 -22.52 10.27 -0.86
N ASP A 238 -21.97 9.08 -0.53
CA ASP A 238 -21.00 8.92 0.53
C ASP A 238 -19.57 9.04 -0.03
N LEU A 239 -19.01 10.23 0.09
CA LEU A 239 -17.67 10.58 -0.38
C LEU A 239 -16.63 10.62 0.74
N GLU A 240 -16.99 10.23 1.97
CA GLU A 240 -16.15 10.44 3.15
C GLU A 240 -14.77 9.77 3.04
N PHE A 241 -14.71 8.56 2.44
CA PHE A 241 -13.47 7.80 2.24
C PHE A 241 -13.09 7.64 0.76
N ILE A 242 -13.51 8.58 -0.10
CA ILE A 242 -13.27 8.51 -1.55
C ILE A 242 -11.77 8.46 -1.90
N GLU A 243 -10.93 9.12 -1.13
CA GLU A 243 -9.48 9.22 -1.36
C GLU A 243 -8.76 7.87 -1.26
N PHE A 244 -9.38 6.88 -0.60
CA PHE A 244 -8.87 5.51 -0.53
C PHE A 244 -9.28 4.65 -1.72
N LYS A 245 -10.20 5.12 -2.58
CA LYS A 245 -10.71 4.37 -3.72
C LYS A 245 -9.76 4.48 -4.91
N LYS A 246 -9.43 3.35 -5.53
CA LYS A 246 -8.52 3.29 -6.68
C LYS A 246 -8.94 4.19 -7.83
N PHE A 247 -10.24 4.26 -8.14
CA PHE A 247 -10.71 5.10 -9.24
C PHE A 247 -10.42 6.58 -9.00
N PHE A 248 -10.59 7.06 -7.77
CA PHE A 248 -10.29 8.44 -7.38
C PHE A 248 -8.79 8.70 -7.47
N GLN A 249 -7.97 7.79 -6.91
CA GLN A 249 -6.51 7.90 -6.98
C GLN A 249 -6.00 7.90 -8.42
N ARG A 250 -6.56 7.08 -9.32
CA ARG A 250 -6.19 7.08 -10.74
C ARG A 250 -6.46 8.41 -11.42
N ILE A 251 -7.62 9.01 -11.16
CA ILE A 251 -7.96 10.33 -11.70
C ILE A 251 -6.99 11.39 -11.15
N HIS A 252 -6.76 11.38 -9.84
CA HIS A 252 -5.92 12.37 -9.16
C HIS A 252 -4.44 12.27 -9.57
N LYS A 253 -3.94 11.06 -9.79
CA LYS A 253 -2.55 10.77 -10.17
C LYS A 253 -2.36 10.65 -11.70
N GLU A 254 -3.38 10.91 -12.48
CA GLU A 254 -3.39 10.85 -13.95
C GLU A 254 -2.81 9.54 -14.49
N THR A 255 -3.19 8.40 -13.86
CA THR A 255 -2.70 7.08 -14.23
C THR A 255 -3.82 6.17 -14.73
N GLY A 256 -3.52 5.28 -15.67
CA GLY A 256 -4.47 4.33 -16.24
C GLY A 256 -5.61 5.00 -17.03
N GLY A 257 -5.35 6.12 -17.69
CA GLY A 257 -6.37 6.91 -18.38
C GLY A 257 -6.33 6.85 -19.91
N LEU A 258 -5.56 5.93 -20.50
CA LEU A 258 -5.34 5.88 -21.94
C LEU A 258 -6.20 4.81 -22.66
N TYR A 259 -7.27 4.29 -22.03
CA TYR A 259 -8.18 3.30 -22.64
C TYR A 259 -9.62 3.74 -22.58
#